data_2f327fcc9348f4a5e8a413531d10489d
#
_entry.id   2f327fcc9348f4a5e8a413531d10489d
#
_cell.length_a   1.000
_cell.length_b   1.000
_cell.length_c   1.000
_cell.angle_alpha   90.00
_cell.angle_beta   90.00
_cell.angle_gamma   90.00
#
_symmetry.space_group_name_H-M   'P 1'
#
loop_
_entity.id
_entity.type
_entity.pdbx_description
1 polymer ?
#
loop_
_entity_poly.entity_id
_entity_poly.type
_entity_poly.pdbx_seq_one_letter_code
_entity_poly.pdbx_strand_id
1 'polypeptide(L)'
;MAFGLTGAAYLNIDVMVKSAGTKLKQARVLSSRISFRGPVFSVTTDEVEEPGGVRARRDVIRHSGSIVVLAVDDQASHDPDNHDLAIVDSAKAARKAEPRILLERQYRHAAQSMMWELPAGRIDDGETSLTAAKRELLEETGYSARQWKRILHFYVSPGFLDETMTIYLARGLQAGEAQPEPDEKIATRFFALSEAKRMALNGRIRDAKTISGILWLAQTARAAR
;
A
#
# COMPACT_ATOMS: atom_id res chain seq x y z
N MET A 1 27.01 -7.32 -40.15
CA MET A 1 25.55 -7.15 -40.19
C MET A 1 25.12 -6.66 -38.83
N ALA A 2 24.78 -5.39 -38.75
CA ALA A 2 24.37 -4.73 -37.51
C ALA A 2 22.83 -4.74 -37.44
N PHE A 3 22.26 -5.36 -36.42
CA PHE A 3 20.84 -5.19 -36.12
C PHE A 3 20.67 -4.09 -35.09
N GLY A 4 20.26 -2.94 -35.56
CA GLY A 4 19.77 -1.85 -34.72
C GLY A 4 18.36 -2.18 -34.22
N LEU A 5 18.18 -2.19 -32.90
CA LEU A 5 16.86 -2.16 -32.26
C LEU A 5 16.58 -0.73 -31.81
N THR A 6 15.90 0.00 -32.68
CA THR A 6 15.28 1.28 -32.37
C THR A 6 13.84 1.07 -31.89
N GLY A 7 13.45 1.82 -30.84
CA GLY A 7 12.08 2.24 -30.61
C GLY A 7 11.30 1.38 -29.62
N ALA A 8 11.44 1.66 -28.34
CA ALA A 8 10.41 1.31 -27.36
C ALA A 8 9.16 2.16 -27.64
N ALA A 9 8.21 1.59 -28.33
CA ALA A 9 6.87 2.15 -28.45
C ALA A 9 6.18 2.03 -27.08
N TYR A 10 5.98 3.15 -26.40
CA TYR A 10 5.04 3.25 -25.31
C TYR A 10 3.65 2.97 -25.88
N LEU A 11 3.12 1.78 -25.58
CA LEU A 11 1.69 1.54 -25.76
C LEU A 11 0.94 2.48 -24.81
N ASN A 12 0.43 3.57 -25.37
CA ASN A 12 -0.70 4.27 -24.80
C ASN A 12 -1.87 3.29 -24.80
N ILE A 13 -2.11 2.67 -23.63
CA ILE A 13 -3.34 1.93 -23.40
C ILE A 13 -4.43 2.97 -23.03
N ASP A 14 -4.71 3.87 -23.95
CA ASP A 14 -6.03 4.43 -24.10
C ASP A 14 -6.86 3.36 -24.83
N VAL A 15 -7.24 2.34 -24.07
CA VAL A 15 -8.33 1.49 -24.51
C VAL A 15 -9.57 2.37 -24.55
N MET A 16 -9.80 2.95 -25.70
CA MET A 16 -11.10 3.49 -26.08
C MET A 16 -12.11 2.35 -26.00
N VAL A 17 -12.62 2.07 -24.80
CA VAL A 17 -13.91 1.41 -24.68
C VAL A 17 -14.96 2.43 -25.06
N LYS A 18 -15.12 2.68 -26.34
CA LYS A 18 -16.39 3.14 -26.90
C LYS A 18 -17.35 1.97 -26.79
N SER A 19 -17.81 1.66 -25.59
CA SER A 19 -18.99 0.85 -25.41
C SER A 19 -20.19 1.76 -25.62
N ALA A 20 -20.98 1.47 -26.63
CA ALA A 20 -22.35 1.92 -26.72
C ALA A 20 -23.01 1.71 -25.34
N GLY A 21 -23.62 2.78 -24.80
CA GLY A 21 -24.07 2.95 -23.42
C GLY A 21 -25.05 1.91 -22.87
N THR A 22 -24.60 0.69 -22.69
CA THR A 22 -25.27 -0.25 -21.80
C THR A 22 -24.54 -0.16 -20.46
N LYS A 23 -25.10 0.58 -19.49
CA LYS A 23 -24.72 0.47 -18.10
C LYS A 23 -24.65 -1.02 -17.77
N LEU A 24 -23.47 -1.57 -17.53
CA LEU A 24 -23.33 -2.93 -17.00
C LEU A 24 -24.21 -2.98 -15.77
N LYS A 25 -25.24 -3.83 -15.80
CA LYS A 25 -26.15 -4.01 -14.67
C LYS A 25 -25.29 -4.55 -13.53
N GLN A 26 -25.37 -3.91 -12.37
CA GLN A 26 -24.80 -4.47 -11.15
C GLN A 26 -25.53 -5.76 -10.79
N ALA A 27 -24.84 -6.68 -10.11
CA ALA A 27 -25.47 -7.85 -9.56
C ALA A 27 -26.59 -7.44 -8.57
N ARG A 28 -27.67 -8.19 -8.56
CA ARG A 28 -28.77 -8.02 -7.62
C ARG A 28 -28.65 -9.10 -6.54
N VAL A 29 -28.51 -8.67 -5.29
CA VAL A 29 -28.60 -9.57 -4.14
C VAL A 29 -30.06 -9.94 -3.92
N LEU A 30 -30.39 -11.22 -4.02
CA LEU A 30 -31.74 -11.76 -3.84
C LEU A 30 -32.02 -12.06 -2.37
N SER A 31 -31.03 -12.62 -1.67
CA SER A 31 -31.02 -12.81 -0.22
C SER A 31 -29.60 -12.80 0.30
N SER A 32 -29.43 -12.45 1.57
CA SER A 32 -28.13 -12.44 2.25
C SER A 32 -28.29 -12.96 3.67
N ARG A 33 -27.37 -13.82 4.10
CA ARG A 33 -27.33 -14.35 5.45
C ARG A 33 -25.90 -14.23 6.00
N ILE A 34 -25.77 -13.72 7.23
CA ILE A 34 -24.49 -13.72 7.93
C ILE A 34 -24.20 -15.15 8.38
N SER A 35 -23.10 -15.72 7.89
CA SER A 35 -22.64 -17.08 8.23
C SER A 35 -21.57 -17.06 9.33
N PHE A 36 -20.85 -15.94 9.49
CA PHE A 36 -19.88 -15.72 10.55
C PHE A 36 -19.77 -14.22 10.86
N ARG A 37 -19.54 -13.88 12.13
CA ARG A 37 -19.23 -12.52 12.58
C ARG A 37 -18.10 -12.56 13.59
N GLY A 38 -16.96 -11.95 13.21
CA GLY A 38 -15.81 -11.73 14.06
C GLY A 38 -15.58 -10.24 14.36
N PRO A 39 -14.56 -9.91 15.14
CA PRO A 39 -14.24 -8.51 15.46
C PRO A 39 -13.66 -7.73 14.26
N VAL A 40 -13.01 -8.41 13.31
CA VAL A 40 -12.33 -7.79 12.17
C VAL A 40 -13.17 -7.85 10.90
N PHE A 41 -13.86 -8.95 10.66
CA PHE A 41 -14.65 -9.18 9.45
C PHE A 41 -15.88 -10.03 9.73
N SER A 42 -16.81 -10.03 8.79
CA SER A 42 -17.91 -10.99 8.77
C SER A 42 -17.93 -11.77 7.45
N VAL A 43 -18.65 -12.89 7.42
CA VAL A 43 -18.87 -13.65 6.19
C VAL A 43 -20.36 -13.65 5.90
N THR A 44 -20.74 -13.24 4.69
CA THR A 44 -22.11 -13.37 4.20
C THR A 44 -22.18 -14.48 3.17
N THR A 45 -23.31 -15.20 3.17
CA THR A 45 -23.72 -16.09 2.09
C THR A 45 -24.84 -15.40 1.34
N ASP A 46 -24.59 -15.00 0.11
CA ASP A 46 -25.48 -14.22 -0.73
C ASP A 46 -26.00 -15.09 -1.90
N GLU A 47 -27.30 -15.09 -2.12
CA GLU A 47 -27.88 -15.53 -3.38
C GLU A 47 -27.96 -14.31 -4.31
N VAL A 48 -27.32 -14.39 -5.45
CA VAL A 48 -27.19 -13.25 -6.38
C VAL A 48 -27.67 -13.59 -7.78
N GLU A 49 -28.15 -12.56 -8.46
CA GLU A 49 -28.34 -12.58 -9.91
C GLU A 49 -27.32 -11.64 -10.54
N GLU A 50 -26.29 -12.20 -11.16
CA GLU A 50 -25.18 -11.48 -11.78
C GLU A 50 -25.56 -10.87 -13.13
N PRO A 51 -24.78 -9.92 -13.66
CA PRO A 51 -24.96 -9.43 -15.02
C PRO A 51 -25.00 -10.61 -16.03
N GLY A 52 -26.02 -10.60 -16.89
CA GLY A 52 -26.26 -11.72 -17.80
C GLY A 52 -27.28 -12.74 -17.30
N GLY A 53 -27.85 -12.55 -16.10
CA GLY A 53 -28.96 -13.37 -15.57
C GLY A 53 -28.51 -14.66 -14.89
N VAL A 54 -27.20 -14.83 -14.65
CA VAL A 54 -26.67 -15.99 -13.93
C VAL A 54 -27.01 -15.88 -12.45
N ARG A 55 -27.71 -16.89 -11.92
CA ARG A 55 -27.97 -17.01 -10.48
C ARG A 55 -26.90 -17.89 -9.83
N ALA A 56 -26.34 -17.40 -8.75
CA ALA A 56 -25.26 -18.06 -8.05
C ALA A 56 -25.30 -17.74 -6.55
N ARG A 57 -24.74 -18.67 -5.78
CA ARG A 57 -24.41 -18.44 -4.38
C ARG A 57 -22.98 -17.93 -4.28
N ARG A 58 -22.77 -16.88 -3.46
CA ARG A 58 -21.46 -16.29 -3.16
C ARG A 58 -21.27 -16.22 -1.64
N ASP A 59 -20.17 -16.78 -1.17
CA ASP A 59 -19.72 -16.54 0.20
C ASP A 59 -18.69 -15.42 0.15
N VAL A 60 -18.97 -14.30 0.85
CA VAL A 60 -18.16 -13.07 0.75
C VAL A 60 -17.69 -12.64 2.14
N ILE A 61 -16.39 -12.43 2.28
CA ILE A 61 -15.82 -11.80 3.47
C ILE A 61 -16.06 -10.28 3.35
N ARG A 62 -16.73 -9.72 4.38
CA ARG A 62 -17.08 -8.30 4.49
C ARG A 62 -16.11 -7.61 5.42
N HIS A 63 -15.49 -6.53 4.95
CA HIS A 63 -14.48 -5.76 5.67
C HIS A 63 -14.71 -4.25 5.50
N SER A 64 -14.38 -3.45 6.52
CA SER A 64 -14.56 -1.99 6.49
C SER A 64 -13.61 -1.25 5.52
N GLY A 65 -12.61 -1.96 5.01
CA GLY A 65 -11.53 -1.40 4.22
C GLY A 65 -10.33 -1.01 5.08
N SER A 66 -9.18 -0.83 4.42
CA SER A 66 -7.91 -0.52 5.08
C SER A 66 -7.19 0.63 4.39
N ILE A 67 -6.36 1.32 5.17
CA ILE A 67 -5.39 2.29 4.65
C ILE A 67 -3.98 1.73 4.76
N VAL A 68 -3.11 2.27 3.93
CA VAL A 68 -1.68 1.98 3.92
C VAL A 68 -0.92 3.29 3.78
N VAL A 69 0.17 3.47 4.50
CA VAL A 69 0.98 4.69 4.45
C VAL A 69 2.35 4.42 3.86
N LEU A 70 2.60 4.95 2.68
CA LEU A 70 3.92 5.02 2.07
C LEU A 70 4.63 6.28 2.62
N ALA A 71 5.24 6.14 3.81
CA ALA A 71 5.95 7.20 4.48
C ALA A 71 7.36 7.33 3.91
N VAL A 72 7.68 8.51 3.33
CA VAL A 72 8.91 8.76 2.59
C VAL A 72 9.69 9.91 3.22
N ASP A 73 10.95 9.63 3.57
CA ASP A 73 11.94 10.61 3.95
C ASP A 73 12.79 10.98 2.72
N ASP A 74 12.64 12.21 2.26
CA ASP A 74 13.41 12.77 1.14
C ASP A 74 14.70 13.46 1.58
N GLN A 75 14.92 13.62 2.90
CA GLN A 75 16.01 14.43 3.45
C GLN A 75 17.16 13.57 4.01
N ALA A 76 17.39 12.39 3.48
CA ALA A 76 18.34 11.38 3.96
C ALA A 76 19.82 11.85 4.08
N SER A 77 20.08 13.09 4.52
CA SER A 77 21.42 13.61 4.83
C SER A 77 21.81 13.43 6.31
N HIS A 78 20.93 12.94 7.17
CA HIS A 78 21.24 12.71 8.59
C HIS A 78 20.76 11.31 9.00
N ASP A 79 21.67 10.35 8.97
CA ASP A 79 21.53 9.08 9.68
C ASP A 79 22.19 9.27 11.06
N PRO A 80 21.42 9.37 12.16
CA PRO A 80 22.01 9.55 13.49
C PRO A 80 22.84 8.34 13.95
N ASP A 81 22.68 7.18 13.30
CA ASP A 81 23.41 5.94 13.64
C ASP A 81 24.65 5.70 12.76
N ASN A 82 24.92 6.54 11.78
CA ASN A 82 26.08 6.39 10.89
C ASN A 82 27.19 7.39 11.22
N HIS A 83 27.98 7.06 12.25
CA HIS A 83 29.13 7.88 12.69
C HIS A 83 30.34 7.85 11.74
N ASP A 84 30.34 7.07 10.66
CA ASP A 84 31.55 6.83 9.84
C ASP A 84 31.68 7.71 8.57
N LEU A 85 30.81 8.69 8.32
CA LEU A 85 30.89 9.51 7.09
C LEU A 85 31.10 11.01 7.36
N ALA A 86 32.12 11.35 8.18
CA ALA A 86 32.48 12.76 8.44
C ALA A 86 33.41 13.37 7.37
N ILE A 87 33.78 12.66 6.31
CA ILE A 87 34.63 13.21 5.23
C ILE A 87 34.06 12.79 3.87
N VAL A 88 33.06 13.49 3.37
CA VAL A 88 32.60 13.34 1.99
C VAL A 88 32.74 14.68 1.27
N ASP A 89 33.58 14.63 0.24
CA ASP A 89 33.90 15.66 -0.76
C ASP A 89 32.63 16.45 -1.18
N SER A 90 32.66 17.76 -1.07
CA SER A 90 31.55 18.69 -1.36
C SER A 90 30.97 18.57 -2.78
N ALA A 91 31.71 17.98 -3.72
CA ALA A 91 31.24 17.69 -5.09
C ALA A 91 30.23 16.52 -5.17
N LYS A 92 30.16 15.62 -4.15
CA LYS A 92 29.18 14.52 -4.06
C LYS A 92 27.86 14.94 -3.41
N ALA A 93 27.83 16.05 -2.69
CA ALA A 93 26.64 16.59 -2.00
C ALA A 93 25.54 17.10 -2.96
N ALA A 94 25.86 17.31 -4.24
CA ALA A 94 24.87 17.76 -5.25
C ALA A 94 23.99 16.64 -5.84
N ARG A 95 24.25 15.37 -5.55
CA ARG A 95 23.32 14.29 -5.91
C ARG A 95 22.17 14.29 -4.90
N LYS A 96 20.95 14.61 -5.35
CA LYS A 96 19.74 14.48 -4.55
C LYS A 96 19.76 13.13 -3.84
N ALA A 97 19.76 13.16 -2.49
CA ALA A 97 19.80 11.95 -1.68
C ALA A 97 18.69 10.98 -2.11
N GLU A 98 18.97 9.69 -2.07
CA GLU A 98 17.96 8.68 -2.39
C GLU A 98 16.87 8.70 -1.32
N PRO A 99 15.58 8.74 -1.69
CA PRO A 99 14.50 8.70 -0.71
C PRO A 99 14.53 7.38 0.08
N ARG A 100 14.22 7.47 1.37
CA ARG A 100 14.07 6.31 2.25
C ARG A 100 12.59 6.07 2.55
N ILE A 101 12.21 4.82 2.69
CA ILE A 101 10.85 4.38 3.01
C ILE A 101 10.86 3.82 4.44
N LEU A 102 9.92 4.26 5.26
CA LEU A 102 9.67 3.68 6.56
C LEU A 102 8.90 2.38 6.40
N LEU A 103 9.48 1.29 6.89
CA LEU A 103 8.81 0.00 6.99
C LEU A 103 8.74 -0.41 8.46
N GLU A 104 7.71 -1.17 8.78
CA GLU A 104 7.53 -1.84 10.05
C GLU A 104 7.73 -3.34 9.92
N ARG A 105 8.08 -3.98 11.03
CA ARG A 105 8.20 -5.42 11.11
C ARG A 105 7.27 -5.96 12.18
N GLN A 106 6.30 -6.74 11.75
CA GLN A 106 5.26 -7.30 12.61
C GLN A 106 5.06 -8.80 12.34
N TYR A 107 4.66 -9.55 13.38
CA TYR A 107 4.26 -10.94 13.23
C TYR A 107 2.84 -11.04 12.68
N ARG A 108 2.66 -11.71 11.56
CA ARG A 108 1.36 -11.97 10.97
C ARG A 108 0.98 -13.43 11.16
N HIS A 109 0.03 -13.67 12.08
CA HIS A 109 -0.38 -15.03 12.43
C HIS A 109 -0.88 -15.84 11.23
N ALA A 110 -1.66 -15.24 10.33
CA ALA A 110 -2.14 -15.90 9.13
C ALA A 110 -1.00 -16.36 8.19
N ALA A 111 0.11 -15.61 8.16
CA ALA A 111 1.30 -15.95 7.37
C ALA A 111 2.34 -16.76 8.17
N GLN A 112 2.11 -16.98 9.48
CA GLN A 112 3.02 -17.66 10.42
C GLN A 112 4.45 -17.11 10.35
N SER A 113 4.62 -15.79 10.16
CA SER A 113 5.95 -15.19 9.97
C SER A 113 6.00 -13.71 10.33
N MET A 114 7.21 -13.25 10.66
CA MET A 114 7.55 -11.84 10.72
C MET A 114 7.60 -11.28 9.30
N MET A 115 6.91 -10.17 9.05
CA MET A 115 6.86 -9.51 7.74
C MET A 115 7.34 -8.07 7.82
N TRP A 116 8.01 -7.60 6.77
CA TRP A 116 8.25 -6.19 6.56
C TRP A 116 7.09 -5.61 5.75
N GLU A 117 6.44 -4.60 6.30
CA GLU A 117 5.23 -4.00 5.76
C GLU A 117 5.31 -2.46 5.77
N LEU A 118 4.48 -1.82 4.96
CA LEU A 118 4.15 -0.40 5.15
C LEU A 118 3.15 -0.30 6.29
N PRO A 119 3.22 0.76 7.13
CA PRO A 119 2.23 1.05 8.16
C PRO A 119 0.82 1.00 7.57
N ALA A 120 -0.09 0.31 8.26
CA ALA A 120 -1.42 0.05 7.71
C ALA A 120 -2.42 -0.39 8.78
N GLY A 121 -3.61 0.16 8.72
CA GLY A 121 -4.68 -0.25 9.62
C GLY A 121 -6.06 -0.12 9.01
N ARG A 122 -7.06 -0.49 9.80
CA ARG A 122 -8.46 -0.43 9.41
C ARG A 122 -8.99 1.01 9.48
N ILE A 123 -10.02 1.25 8.70
CA ILE A 123 -10.81 2.48 8.80
C ILE A 123 -11.90 2.22 9.84
N ASP A 124 -11.91 2.98 10.92
CA ASP A 124 -12.91 2.88 11.97
C ASP A 124 -14.26 3.50 11.56
N ASP A 125 -15.33 3.13 12.26
CA ASP A 125 -16.66 3.63 11.98
C ASP A 125 -16.71 5.16 12.10
N GLY A 126 -17.14 5.83 11.03
CA GLY A 126 -17.22 7.28 10.96
C GLY A 126 -15.91 7.99 10.66
N GLU A 127 -14.80 7.26 10.53
CA GLU A 127 -13.50 7.83 10.20
C GLU A 127 -13.32 7.98 8.68
N THR A 128 -12.65 9.05 8.27
CA THR A 128 -12.23 9.15 6.85
C THR A 128 -10.94 8.38 6.63
N SER A 129 -10.72 7.86 5.42
CA SER A 129 -9.49 7.12 5.10
C SER A 129 -8.20 7.94 5.32
N LEU A 130 -8.24 9.28 5.16
CA LEU A 130 -7.09 10.13 5.43
C LEU A 130 -6.85 10.31 6.93
N THR A 131 -7.91 10.38 7.73
CA THR A 131 -7.81 10.45 9.20
C THR A 131 -7.20 9.16 9.72
N ALA A 132 -7.71 8.00 9.29
CA ALA A 132 -7.14 6.69 9.61
C ALA A 132 -5.65 6.61 9.24
N ALA A 133 -5.26 7.06 8.05
CA ALA A 133 -3.87 7.04 7.63
C ALA A 133 -2.94 7.88 8.53
N LYS A 134 -3.43 9.01 9.03
CA LYS A 134 -2.66 9.86 9.95
C LYS A 134 -2.55 9.25 11.33
N ARG A 135 -3.63 8.65 11.83
CA ARG A 135 -3.69 7.96 13.12
C ARG A 135 -2.74 6.77 13.12
N GLU A 136 -2.87 5.86 12.17
CA GLU A 136 -2.06 4.64 12.07
C GLU A 136 -0.56 4.96 11.93
N LEU A 137 -0.18 5.93 11.09
CA LEU A 137 1.21 6.32 10.98
C LEU A 137 1.79 6.77 12.34
N LEU A 138 1.02 7.54 13.11
CA LEU A 138 1.48 8.02 14.42
C LEU A 138 1.53 6.89 15.44
N GLU A 139 0.48 6.08 15.54
CA GLU A 139 0.34 5.00 16.53
C GLU A 139 1.41 3.94 16.34
N GLU A 140 1.56 3.41 15.12
CA GLU A 140 2.48 2.31 14.83
C GLU A 140 3.96 2.76 14.78
N THR A 141 4.23 3.99 14.36
CA THR A 141 5.62 4.41 14.04
C THR A 141 6.11 5.62 14.82
N GLY A 142 5.25 6.36 15.47
CA GLY A 142 5.57 7.64 16.12
C GLY A 142 5.81 8.80 15.14
N TYR A 143 5.59 8.59 13.82
CA TYR A 143 5.77 9.66 12.85
C TYR A 143 4.43 10.32 12.48
N SER A 144 4.49 11.63 12.25
CA SER A 144 3.47 12.39 11.53
C SER A 144 4.04 12.90 10.21
N ALA A 145 3.18 13.43 9.31
CA ALA A 145 3.61 13.95 8.02
C ALA A 145 2.88 15.24 7.66
N ARG A 146 3.56 16.13 6.93
CA ARG A 146 3.01 17.42 6.48
C ARG A 146 2.24 17.33 5.19
N GLN A 147 2.61 16.39 4.30
CA GLN A 147 2.08 16.27 2.95
C GLN A 147 1.49 14.89 2.74
N TRP A 148 0.27 14.84 2.22
CA TRP A 148 -0.48 13.62 1.98
C TRP A 148 -1.06 13.59 0.57
N LYS A 149 -0.90 12.46 -0.12
CA LYS A 149 -1.48 12.25 -1.44
C LYS A 149 -2.00 10.82 -1.55
N ARG A 150 -3.29 10.64 -1.86
CA ARG A 150 -3.81 9.34 -2.24
C ARG A 150 -3.20 8.92 -3.58
N ILE A 151 -2.59 7.75 -3.63
CA ILE A 151 -1.84 7.28 -4.81
C ILE A 151 -2.43 6.02 -5.45
N LEU A 152 -2.95 5.09 -4.64
CA LEU A 152 -3.57 3.87 -5.11
C LEU A 152 -4.85 3.58 -4.33
N HIS A 153 -5.78 2.91 -4.99
CA HIS A 153 -6.97 2.31 -4.36
C HIS A 153 -7.32 1.05 -5.13
N PHE A 154 -7.40 -0.08 -4.45
CA PHE A 154 -7.60 -1.38 -5.09
C PHE A 154 -8.31 -2.37 -4.15
N TYR A 155 -8.88 -3.42 -4.74
CA TYR A 155 -9.37 -4.58 -4.01
C TYR A 155 -8.23 -5.56 -3.72
N VAL A 156 -8.24 -6.16 -2.52
CA VAL A 156 -7.20 -7.13 -2.10
C VAL A 156 -7.38 -8.47 -2.79
N SER A 157 -8.60 -9.02 -2.73
CA SER A 157 -8.93 -10.31 -3.35
C SER A 157 -10.41 -10.37 -3.75
N PRO A 158 -10.81 -9.68 -4.84
CA PRO A 158 -12.22 -9.43 -5.18
C PRO A 158 -13.02 -10.68 -5.56
N GLY A 159 -12.39 -11.86 -5.61
CA GLY A 159 -13.08 -13.12 -5.86
C GLY A 159 -13.95 -13.60 -4.68
N PHE A 160 -13.61 -13.17 -3.44
CA PHE A 160 -14.33 -13.60 -2.22
C PHE A 160 -14.24 -12.61 -1.06
N LEU A 161 -13.46 -11.54 -1.20
CA LEU A 161 -13.22 -10.53 -0.17
C LEU A 161 -13.55 -9.15 -0.76
N ASP A 162 -14.36 -8.36 -0.06
CA ASP A 162 -14.70 -7.00 -0.49
C ASP A 162 -13.78 -5.92 0.08
N GLU A 163 -12.72 -6.32 0.80
CA GLU A 163 -11.74 -5.38 1.31
C GLU A 163 -11.10 -4.56 0.21
N THR A 164 -11.14 -3.25 0.40
CA THR A 164 -10.37 -2.29 -0.38
C THR A 164 -9.21 -1.75 0.42
N MET A 165 -8.09 -1.47 -0.24
CA MET A 165 -6.96 -0.76 0.34
C MET A 165 -6.72 0.56 -0.37
N THR A 166 -6.48 1.61 0.43
CA THR A 166 -6.11 2.93 -0.07
C THR A 166 -4.70 3.26 0.39
N ILE A 167 -3.76 3.44 -0.55
CA ILE A 167 -2.40 3.85 -0.23
C ILE A 167 -2.27 5.38 -0.29
N TYR A 168 -1.77 5.95 0.80
CA TYR A 168 -1.38 7.36 0.90
C TYR A 168 0.13 7.50 0.89
N LEU A 169 0.65 8.36 0.02
CA LEU A 169 2.03 8.86 0.09
C LEU A 169 2.09 9.96 1.14
N ALA A 170 2.96 9.78 2.15
CA ALA A 170 3.23 10.72 3.21
C ALA A 170 4.67 11.27 3.11
N ARG A 171 4.84 12.59 3.14
CA ARG A 171 6.14 13.28 3.05
C ARG A 171 6.26 14.38 4.10
N GLY A 172 7.49 14.83 4.34
CA GLY A 172 7.77 15.83 5.37
C GLY A 172 7.52 15.25 6.75
N LEU A 173 8.12 14.08 7.00
CA LEU A 173 7.96 13.33 8.23
C LEU A 173 8.49 14.11 9.43
N GLN A 174 7.81 13.99 10.55
CA GLN A 174 8.16 14.57 11.84
C GLN A 174 8.10 13.46 12.90
N ALA A 175 9.21 13.25 13.59
CA ALA A 175 9.30 12.26 14.65
C ALA A 175 8.48 12.69 15.87
N GLY A 176 7.85 11.75 16.54
CA GLY A 176 7.12 11.83 17.78
C GLY A 176 7.24 10.51 18.52
N GLU A 177 6.30 10.20 19.39
CA GLU A 177 6.24 8.96 20.17
C GLU A 177 5.21 8.01 19.56
N ALA A 178 5.62 6.75 19.34
CA ALA A 178 4.72 5.68 18.92
C ALA A 178 3.81 5.27 20.08
N GLN A 179 2.57 4.93 19.78
CA GLN A 179 1.57 4.46 20.74
C GLN A 179 0.83 3.24 20.16
N PRO A 180 1.55 2.15 19.84
CA PRO A 180 0.94 0.95 19.28
C PRO A 180 -0.05 0.32 20.27
N GLU A 181 -0.99 -0.47 19.77
CA GLU A 181 -1.90 -1.23 20.62
C GLU A 181 -1.13 -2.21 21.52
N PRO A 182 -1.64 -2.57 22.72
CA PRO A 182 -0.91 -3.39 23.69
C PRO A 182 -0.51 -4.78 23.19
N ASP A 183 -1.18 -5.33 22.20
CA ASP A 183 -0.92 -6.61 21.55
C ASP A 183 -0.06 -6.49 20.27
N GLU A 184 0.30 -5.28 19.87
CA GLU A 184 1.17 -5.01 18.73
C GLU A 184 2.63 -4.89 19.15
N LYS A 185 3.47 -5.73 18.56
CA LYS A 185 4.93 -5.66 18.68
C LYS A 185 5.53 -5.27 17.34
N ILE A 186 5.67 -3.97 17.16
CA ILE A 186 6.13 -3.36 15.91
C ILE A 186 7.56 -2.86 16.10
N ALA A 187 8.43 -3.15 15.12
CA ALA A 187 9.74 -2.54 15.02
C ALA A 187 9.85 -1.81 13.67
N THR A 188 10.22 -0.54 13.71
CA THR A 188 10.29 0.30 12.51
C THR A 188 11.72 0.54 12.03
N ARG A 189 11.90 0.67 10.72
CA ARG A 189 13.20 1.00 10.11
C ARG A 189 13.03 1.70 8.76
N PHE A 190 13.91 2.66 8.50
CA PHE A 190 14.04 3.26 7.18
C PHE A 190 14.92 2.40 6.25
N PHE A 191 14.46 2.22 5.03
CA PHE A 191 15.18 1.54 3.96
C PHE A 191 15.33 2.48 2.76
N ALA A 192 16.51 2.50 2.13
CA ALA A 192 16.68 3.17 0.85
C ALA A 192 15.68 2.59 -0.18
N LEU A 193 15.13 3.42 -1.06
CA LEU A 193 14.16 2.99 -2.08
C LEU A 193 14.72 1.85 -2.96
N SER A 194 16.01 1.91 -3.31
CA SER A 194 16.68 0.85 -4.07
C SER A 194 16.76 -0.47 -3.30
N GLU A 195 17.01 -0.43 -1.99
CA GLU A 195 17.02 -1.60 -1.12
C GLU A 195 15.61 -2.17 -0.97
N ALA A 196 14.61 -1.35 -0.62
CA ALA A 196 13.22 -1.78 -0.48
C ALA A 196 12.69 -2.40 -1.78
N LYS A 197 12.99 -1.79 -2.94
CA LYS A 197 12.68 -2.35 -4.25
C LYS A 197 13.31 -3.72 -4.47
N ARG A 198 14.59 -3.88 -4.15
CA ARG A 198 15.28 -5.18 -4.25
C ARG A 198 14.61 -6.22 -3.35
N MET A 199 14.23 -5.83 -2.12
CA MET A 199 13.52 -6.71 -1.18
C MET A 199 12.14 -7.13 -1.70
N ALA A 200 11.41 -6.24 -2.36
CA ALA A 200 10.14 -6.56 -3.01
C ALA A 200 10.32 -7.54 -4.18
N LEU A 201 11.37 -7.34 -5.00
CA LEU A 201 11.60 -8.16 -6.19
C LEU A 201 12.19 -9.54 -5.90
N ASN A 202 12.91 -9.71 -4.78
CA ASN A 202 13.55 -10.99 -4.41
C ASN A 202 12.76 -11.80 -3.36
N GLY A 203 11.55 -11.37 -3.01
CA GLY A 203 10.67 -12.09 -2.08
C GLY A 203 10.98 -11.92 -0.60
N ARG A 204 11.89 -11.02 -0.21
CA ARG A 204 12.09 -10.66 1.20
C ARG A 204 10.92 -9.87 1.78
N ILE A 205 10.29 -9.04 0.95
CA ILE A 205 8.97 -8.45 1.22
C ILE A 205 7.96 -9.29 0.46
N ARG A 206 6.98 -9.83 1.17
CA ARG A 206 5.93 -10.72 0.64
C ARG A 206 4.53 -10.15 0.79
N ASP A 207 4.41 -9.00 1.41
CA ASP A 207 3.15 -8.31 1.60
C ASP A 207 2.78 -7.49 0.34
N ALA A 208 1.60 -7.78 -0.22
CA ALA A 208 1.18 -7.24 -1.51
C ALA A 208 1.00 -5.70 -1.50
N LYS A 209 0.43 -5.13 -0.42
CA LYS A 209 0.25 -3.68 -0.28
C LYS A 209 1.59 -2.95 -0.27
N THR A 210 2.58 -3.51 0.43
CA THR A 210 3.93 -2.97 0.53
C THR A 210 4.67 -3.06 -0.80
N ILE A 211 4.60 -4.21 -1.49
CA ILE A 211 5.15 -4.38 -2.84
C ILE A 211 4.56 -3.34 -3.79
N SER A 212 3.24 -3.16 -3.77
CA SER A 212 2.53 -2.19 -4.63
C SER A 212 2.99 -0.76 -4.40
N GLY A 213 3.09 -0.33 -3.13
CA GLY A 213 3.55 1.03 -2.77
C GLY A 213 5.01 1.28 -3.17
N ILE A 214 5.91 0.34 -2.89
CA ILE A 214 7.33 0.45 -3.23
C ILE A 214 7.53 0.52 -4.75
N LEU A 215 6.89 -0.35 -5.51
CA LEU A 215 7.04 -0.38 -6.97
C LEU A 215 6.43 0.87 -7.62
N TRP A 216 5.29 1.36 -7.11
CA TRP A 216 4.70 2.62 -7.55
C TRP A 216 5.68 3.78 -7.36
N LEU A 217 6.29 3.91 -6.16
CA LEU A 217 7.26 4.98 -5.89
C LEU A 217 8.50 4.86 -6.78
N ALA A 218 9.04 3.65 -6.93
CA ALA A 218 10.22 3.40 -7.76
C ALA A 218 9.99 3.75 -9.24
N GLN A 219 8.78 3.54 -9.75
CA GLN A 219 8.43 3.88 -11.13
C GLN A 219 8.22 5.38 -11.31
N THR A 220 7.52 6.04 -10.37
CA THR A 220 7.23 7.49 -10.47
C THR A 220 8.46 8.34 -10.23
N ALA A 221 9.39 7.91 -9.35
CA ALA A 221 10.66 8.58 -9.13
C ALA A 221 11.58 8.54 -10.36
N ARG A 222 11.44 7.54 -11.24
CA ARG A 222 12.18 7.45 -12.52
C ARG A 222 11.62 8.42 -13.57
N ALA A 223 10.31 8.59 -13.61
CA ALA A 223 9.66 9.47 -14.59
C ALA A 223 9.89 10.98 -14.32
N ALA A 224 10.34 11.33 -13.11
CA ALA A 224 10.62 12.70 -12.69
C ALA A 224 12.11 13.11 -12.90
N ARG A 225 12.94 12.25 -13.49
CA ARG A 225 14.32 12.49 -13.89
C ARG A 225 14.42 12.66 -15.39
#